data_9db0d6f05908eb4eed9ba598edbc3de0
#
_entry.id   9db0d6f05908eb4eed9ba598edbc3de0
#
_cell.length_a   1.000
_cell.length_b   1.000
_cell.length_c   1.000
_cell.angle_alpha   90.00
_cell.angle_beta   90.00
_cell.angle_gamma   90.00
#
_symmetry.space_group_name_H-M   'P 1'
#
loop_
_entity.id
_entity.type
_entity.pdbx_description
1 polymer ?
#
loop_
_entity_poly.entity_id
_entity_poly.type
_entity_poly.pdbx_seq_one_letter_code
_entity_poly.pdbx_strand_id
1 'polypeptide(L)'
;MPCKHNSAFSLIELLITLTLVSLFVSLALPSFAGLVERNRIYGLRDQLQAQLQHARTSSVLHNRDLEVCGSSDGQACDEHWQKGWVLRFTDNAQILSHQQLSPSHRIMWAGATERIRFHGNGTSPLGNGRFYICDQHQAVVLQIVISRQGRIRQVTGLEPSQSSDIQCH
;
A
#
# COMPACT_ATOMS: atom_id res chain seq x y z
N MET A 1 62.76 -7.49 -19.56
CA MET A 1 61.27 -7.40 -19.62
C MET A 1 60.72 -8.64 -18.96
N PRO A 2 60.03 -8.59 -17.82
CA PRO A 2 59.44 -9.75 -17.20
C PRO A 2 58.20 -10.21 -17.97
N CYS A 3 58.18 -11.46 -18.42
CA CYS A 3 57.02 -12.11 -19.02
C CYS A 3 55.92 -12.22 -17.93
N LYS A 4 54.80 -11.48 -18.10
CA LYS A 4 53.60 -11.69 -17.32
C LYS A 4 53.04 -13.08 -17.65
N HIS A 5 53.11 -14.01 -16.70
CA HIS A 5 52.35 -15.25 -16.78
C HIS A 5 50.82 -14.92 -16.69
N ASN A 6 50.15 -15.02 -17.83
CA ASN A 6 48.69 -15.08 -17.83
C ASN A 6 48.26 -16.48 -17.35
N SER A 7 47.85 -16.58 -16.10
CA SER A 7 47.18 -17.82 -15.62
C SER A 7 45.81 -17.90 -16.26
N ALA A 8 45.63 -18.89 -17.15
CA ALA A 8 44.32 -19.24 -17.71
C ALA A 8 43.49 -20.02 -16.66
N PHE A 9 42.24 -19.71 -16.51
CA PHE A 9 41.31 -20.45 -15.63
C PHE A 9 41.15 -21.89 -16.14
N SER A 10 41.14 -22.82 -15.22
CA SER A 10 40.88 -24.25 -15.53
C SER A 10 39.36 -24.45 -15.72
N LEU A 11 38.99 -25.37 -16.61
CA LEU A 11 37.59 -25.74 -16.88
C LEU A 11 36.88 -26.22 -15.59
N ILE A 12 37.61 -26.95 -14.73
CA ILE A 12 37.07 -27.45 -13.47
C ILE A 12 36.77 -26.29 -12.48
N GLU A 13 37.61 -25.28 -12.46
CA GLU A 13 37.42 -24.10 -11.61
C GLU A 13 36.18 -23.30 -12.04
N LEU A 14 35.94 -23.17 -13.34
CA LEU A 14 34.73 -22.59 -13.90
C LEU A 14 33.48 -23.39 -13.51
N LEU A 15 33.52 -24.71 -13.59
CA LEU A 15 32.40 -25.56 -13.19
C LEU A 15 32.09 -25.44 -11.70
N ILE A 16 33.11 -25.46 -10.85
CA ILE A 16 32.91 -25.31 -9.40
C ILE A 16 32.32 -23.92 -9.08
N THR A 17 32.80 -22.86 -9.69
CA THR A 17 32.26 -21.52 -9.45
C THR A 17 30.80 -21.37 -9.90
N LEU A 18 30.46 -21.94 -11.08
CA LEU A 18 29.08 -21.92 -11.57
C LEU A 18 28.12 -22.72 -10.67
N THR A 19 28.57 -23.89 -10.16
CA THR A 19 27.72 -24.66 -9.23
C THR A 19 27.52 -23.97 -7.92
N LEU A 20 28.54 -23.30 -7.35
CA LEU A 20 28.41 -22.52 -6.13
C LEU A 20 27.47 -21.31 -6.34
N VAL A 21 27.65 -20.57 -7.43
CA VAL A 21 26.79 -19.44 -7.76
C VAL A 21 25.32 -19.88 -7.92
N SER A 22 25.07 -20.99 -8.63
CA SER A 22 23.70 -21.50 -8.80
C SER A 22 23.05 -21.88 -7.47
N LEU A 23 23.81 -22.46 -6.53
CA LEU A 23 23.34 -22.79 -5.20
C LEU A 23 22.97 -21.53 -4.40
N PHE A 24 23.83 -20.50 -4.40
CA PHE A 24 23.54 -19.23 -3.71
C PHE A 24 22.32 -18.54 -4.30
N VAL A 25 22.20 -18.46 -5.62
CA VAL A 25 21.06 -17.84 -6.31
C VAL A 25 19.75 -18.55 -5.97
N SER A 26 19.74 -19.88 -5.92
CA SER A 26 18.54 -20.67 -5.61
C SER A 26 17.98 -20.39 -4.19
N LEU A 27 18.82 -20.05 -3.23
CA LEU A 27 18.44 -19.70 -1.87
C LEU A 27 18.10 -18.20 -1.72
N ALA A 28 18.79 -17.33 -2.44
CA ALA A 28 18.62 -15.88 -2.32
C ALA A 28 17.32 -15.37 -2.98
N LEU A 29 16.96 -15.91 -4.14
CA LEU A 29 15.79 -15.42 -4.90
C LEU A 29 14.47 -15.50 -4.12
N PRO A 30 14.07 -16.63 -3.48
CA PRO A 30 12.81 -16.71 -2.75
C PRO A 30 12.79 -15.78 -1.53
N SER A 31 13.92 -15.63 -0.84
CA SER A 31 14.04 -14.72 0.29
C SER A 31 13.86 -13.25 -0.12
N PHE A 32 14.46 -12.86 -1.26
CA PHE A 32 14.33 -11.50 -1.80
C PHE A 32 12.90 -11.18 -2.26
N ALA A 33 12.21 -12.13 -2.89
CA ALA A 33 10.81 -11.95 -3.30
C ALA A 33 9.90 -11.66 -2.10
N GLY A 34 10.06 -12.36 -0.98
CA GLY A 34 9.32 -12.10 0.25
C GLY A 34 9.60 -10.71 0.86
N LEU A 35 10.84 -10.23 0.76
CA LEU A 35 11.21 -8.89 1.21
C LEU A 35 10.55 -7.80 0.36
N VAL A 36 10.58 -7.96 -0.97
CA VAL A 36 9.94 -7.01 -1.90
C VAL A 36 8.43 -6.92 -1.65
N GLU A 37 7.77 -8.07 -1.45
CA GLU A 37 6.34 -8.11 -1.14
C GLU A 37 6.00 -7.38 0.17
N ARG A 38 6.77 -7.63 1.24
CA ARG A 38 6.60 -6.90 2.50
C ARG A 38 6.78 -5.41 2.34
N ASN A 39 7.82 -4.97 1.65
CA ASN A 39 8.08 -3.55 1.41
C ASN A 39 6.92 -2.90 0.62
N ARG A 40 6.36 -3.62 -0.34
CA ARG A 40 5.20 -3.16 -1.10
C ARG A 40 3.97 -2.95 -0.22
N ILE A 41 3.66 -3.91 0.65
CA ILE A 41 2.51 -3.85 1.57
C ILE A 41 2.68 -2.70 2.57
N TYR A 42 3.85 -2.58 3.19
CA TYR A 42 4.14 -1.49 4.14
C TYR A 42 4.16 -0.13 3.45
N GLY A 43 4.73 -0.02 2.26
CA GLY A 43 4.73 1.21 1.48
C GLY A 43 3.31 1.68 1.13
N LEU A 44 2.43 0.76 0.71
CA LEU A 44 1.02 1.08 0.46
C LEU A 44 0.31 1.57 1.73
N ARG A 45 0.52 0.89 2.87
CA ARG A 45 -0.01 1.30 4.16
C ARG A 45 0.41 2.73 4.51
N ASP A 46 1.70 3.02 4.41
CA ASP A 46 2.26 4.32 4.80
C ASP A 46 1.76 5.44 3.88
N GLN A 47 1.69 5.20 2.58
CA GLN A 47 1.11 6.15 1.62
C GLN A 47 -0.36 6.46 1.94
N LEU A 48 -1.18 5.43 2.16
CA LEU A 48 -2.60 5.63 2.45
C LEU A 48 -2.79 6.31 3.80
N GLN A 49 -2.05 5.91 4.82
CA GLN A 49 -2.13 6.55 6.13
C GLN A 49 -1.72 8.03 6.07
N ALA A 50 -0.62 8.34 5.39
CA ALA A 50 -0.18 9.72 5.21
C ALA A 50 -1.24 10.56 4.47
N GLN A 51 -1.87 9.98 3.45
CA GLN A 51 -2.93 10.63 2.70
C GLN A 51 -4.16 10.94 3.56
N LEU A 52 -4.60 9.97 4.37
CA LEU A 52 -5.74 10.15 5.28
C LEU A 52 -5.43 11.17 6.37
N GLN A 53 -4.21 11.16 6.92
CA GLN A 53 -3.76 12.17 7.90
C GLN A 53 -3.68 13.55 7.25
N HIS A 54 -3.18 13.66 6.04
CA HIS A 54 -3.15 14.90 5.27
C HIS A 54 -4.56 15.42 5.02
N ALA A 55 -5.50 14.57 4.60
CA ALA A 55 -6.90 14.94 4.40
C ALA A 55 -7.52 15.53 5.68
N ARG A 56 -7.33 14.86 6.82
CA ARG A 56 -7.83 15.30 8.11
C ARG A 56 -7.20 16.62 8.55
N THR A 57 -5.89 16.74 8.46
CA THR A 57 -5.18 17.96 8.88
C THR A 57 -5.55 19.15 7.99
N SER A 58 -5.64 18.93 6.69
CA SER A 58 -6.03 19.97 5.73
C SER A 58 -7.48 20.39 5.91
N SER A 59 -8.40 19.47 6.26
CA SER A 59 -9.80 19.86 6.55
C SER A 59 -9.89 20.82 7.75
N VAL A 60 -9.11 20.55 8.80
CA VAL A 60 -9.05 21.41 9.98
C VAL A 60 -8.38 22.74 9.66
N LEU A 61 -7.25 22.71 8.96
CA LEU A 61 -6.48 23.92 8.63
C LEU A 61 -7.27 24.91 7.78
N HIS A 62 -8.02 24.41 6.80
CA HIS A 62 -8.84 25.24 5.91
C HIS A 62 -10.27 25.47 6.43
N ASN A 63 -10.65 24.82 7.55
CA ASN A 63 -12.02 24.78 8.07
C ASN A 63 -13.06 24.44 6.97
N ARG A 64 -12.72 23.46 6.13
CA ARG A 64 -13.52 23.01 4.98
C ARG A 64 -13.57 21.50 4.93
N ASP A 65 -14.68 20.98 4.42
CA ASP A 65 -14.83 19.53 4.23
C ASP A 65 -13.96 19.04 3.07
N LEU A 66 -13.23 17.97 3.34
CA LEU A 66 -12.40 17.24 2.39
C LEU A 66 -12.86 15.80 2.28
N GLU A 67 -12.81 15.25 1.08
CA GLU A 67 -13.09 13.84 0.87
C GLU A 67 -11.93 13.10 0.19
N VAL A 68 -11.74 11.87 0.62
CA VAL A 68 -10.90 10.88 -0.05
C VAL A 68 -11.79 9.80 -0.63
N CYS A 69 -11.62 9.48 -1.88
CA CYS A 69 -12.42 8.47 -2.58
C CYS A 69 -11.57 7.66 -3.55
N GLY A 70 -12.00 6.44 -3.85
CA GLY A 70 -11.39 5.62 -4.87
C GLY A 70 -11.49 6.29 -6.25
N SER A 71 -10.44 6.14 -7.05
CA SER A 71 -10.36 6.76 -8.38
C SER A 71 -9.48 5.94 -9.31
N SER A 72 -10.00 5.64 -10.49
CA SER A 72 -9.25 4.92 -11.54
C SER A 72 -8.40 5.85 -12.40
N ASP A 73 -8.78 7.12 -12.53
CA ASP A 73 -8.16 8.11 -13.41
C ASP A 73 -7.43 9.23 -12.64
N GLY A 74 -7.57 9.27 -11.31
CA GLY A 74 -7.01 10.31 -10.46
C GLY A 74 -7.74 11.65 -10.55
N GLN A 75 -8.93 11.70 -11.18
CA GLN A 75 -9.73 12.91 -11.37
C GLN A 75 -11.12 12.78 -10.77
N ALA A 76 -11.82 11.69 -11.07
CA ALA A 76 -13.18 11.44 -10.61
C ALA A 76 -13.22 10.39 -9.49
N CYS A 77 -14.21 10.50 -8.60
CA CYS A 77 -14.52 9.45 -7.62
C CYS A 77 -15.38 8.37 -8.32
N ASP A 78 -14.84 7.16 -8.42
CA ASP A 78 -15.47 6.01 -9.05
C ASP A 78 -15.46 4.72 -8.20
N GLU A 79 -15.09 4.86 -6.93
CA GLU A 79 -15.08 3.78 -5.92
C GLU A 79 -14.02 2.69 -6.13
N HIS A 80 -13.21 2.79 -7.18
CA HIS A 80 -12.16 1.82 -7.48
C HIS A 80 -10.88 2.06 -6.65
N TRP A 81 -10.95 1.83 -5.35
CA TRP A 81 -9.83 2.01 -4.42
C TRP A 81 -8.58 1.20 -4.79
N GLN A 82 -8.75 0.06 -5.44
CA GLN A 82 -7.64 -0.78 -5.91
C GLN A 82 -6.83 -0.16 -7.05
N LYS A 83 -7.36 0.85 -7.73
CA LYS A 83 -6.65 1.58 -8.80
C LYS A 83 -5.97 2.85 -8.29
N GLY A 84 -6.46 3.38 -7.15
CA GLY A 84 -5.94 4.58 -6.54
C GLY A 84 -6.98 5.39 -5.79
N TRP A 85 -6.62 6.61 -5.46
CA TRP A 85 -7.52 7.53 -4.76
C TRP A 85 -7.22 8.98 -5.09
N VAL A 86 -8.20 9.83 -4.87
CA VAL A 86 -8.12 11.28 -4.99
C VAL A 86 -8.53 11.93 -3.67
N LEU A 87 -7.83 13.01 -3.30
CA LEU A 87 -8.18 13.92 -2.21
C LEU A 87 -8.66 15.24 -2.81
N ARG A 88 -9.86 15.68 -2.44
CA ARG A 88 -10.44 16.92 -2.96
C ARG A 88 -11.32 17.63 -1.94
N PHE A 89 -11.56 18.91 -2.15
CA PHE A 89 -12.60 19.64 -1.45
C PHE A 89 -13.99 19.19 -1.91
N THR A 90 -14.95 19.14 -0.96
CA THR A 90 -16.32 18.68 -1.27
C THR A 90 -17.16 19.76 -1.92
N ASP A 91 -16.87 21.04 -1.68
CA ASP A 91 -17.66 22.19 -2.12
C ASP A 91 -17.41 22.57 -3.60
N ASN A 92 -16.19 22.43 -4.11
CA ASN A 92 -15.81 22.83 -5.46
C ASN A 92 -15.11 21.72 -6.27
N ALA A 93 -15.00 20.53 -5.68
CA ALA A 93 -14.31 19.38 -6.26
C ALA A 93 -12.83 19.62 -6.64
N GLN A 94 -12.21 20.69 -6.11
CA GLN A 94 -10.80 20.99 -6.35
C GLN A 94 -9.93 19.88 -5.78
N ILE A 95 -9.14 19.24 -6.64
CA ILE A 95 -8.22 18.16 -6.29
C ILE A 95 -6.98 18.77 -5.61
N LEU A 96 -6.65 18.25 -4.42
CA LEU A 96 -5.43 18.58 -3.68
C LEU A 96 -4.31 17.60 -3.98
N SER A 97 -4.64 16.33 -4.12
CA SER A 97 -3.68 15.29 -4.46
C SER A 97 -4.38 14.05 -5.00
N HIS A 98 -3.67 13.25 -5.75
CA HIS A 98 -4.11 11.95 -6.21
C HIS A 98 -2.95 10.95 -6.12
N GLN A 99 -3.29 9.68 -6.05
CA GLN A 99 -2.36 8.56 -6.06
C GLN A 99 -2.91 7.46 -6.95
N GLN A 100 -2.13 7.02 -7.90
CA GLN A 100 -2.43 5.81 -8.67
C GLN A 100 -1.65 4.63 -8.11
N LEU A 101 -2.29 3.48 -8.08
CA LEU A 101 -1.71 2.24 -7.59
C LEU A 101 -1.32 1.32 -8.74
N SER A 102 -0.24 0.57 -8.54
CA SER A 102 0.11 -0.54 -9.41
C SER A 102 -0.93 -1.67 -9.26
N PRO A 103 -1.23 -2.42 -10.34
CA PRO A 103 -2.13 -3.57 -10.29
C PRO A 103 -1.71 -4.67 -9.29
N SER A 104 -0.45 -4.63 -8.85
CA SER A 104 0.05 -5.54 -7.82
C SER A 104 -0.43 -5.22 -6.41
N HIS A 105 -0.94 -3.99 -6.15
CA HIS A 105 -1.47 -3.61 -4.85
C HIS A 105 -2.89 -4.18 -4.68
N ARG A 106 -3.13 -4.77 -3.52
CA ARG A 106 -4.42 -5.37 -3.16
C ARG A 106 -4.96 -4.63 -1.94
N ILE A 107 -5.98 -3.82 -2.17
CA ILE A 107 -6.62 -3.00 -1.15
C ILE A 107 -8.13 -3.05 -1.34
N MET A 108 -8.86 -3.15 -0.24
CA MET A 108 -10.32 -3.13 -0.22
C MET A 108 -10.79 -2.16 0.86
N TRP A 109 -11.77 -1.34 0.55
CA TRP A 109 -12.44 -0.48 1.50
C TRP A 109 -13.73 -1.13 2.00
N ALA A 110 -13.95 -1.11 3.31
CA ALA A 110 -15.20 -1.52 3.96
C ALA A 110 -15.58 -0.42 4.96
N GLY A 111 -16.49 0.42 4.58
CA GLY A 111 -16.96 1.55 5.37
C GLY A 111 -18.46 1.79 5.24
N ALA A 112 -18.95 2.76 6.00
CA ALA A 112 -20.36 3.15 5.99
C ALA A 112 -20.76 3.82 4.66
N THR A 113 -19.81 4.42 3.97
CA THR A 113 -19.96 5.05 2.64
C THR A 113 -18.76 4.72 1.77
N GLU A 114 -18.92 4.90 0.46
CA GLU A 114 -17.86 4.68 -0.54
C GLU A 114 -16.75 5.75 -0.49
N ARG A 115 -16.98 6.83 0.25
CA ARG A 115 -16.07 7.97 0.38
C ARG A 115 -15.79 8.25 1.84
N ILE A 116 -14.58 8.72 2.12
CA ILE A 116 -14.17 9.12 3.45
C ILE A 116 -14.18 10.65 3.48
N ARG A 117 -15.12 11.23 4.23
CA ARG A 117 -15.21 12.69 4.38
C ARG A 117 -14.70 13.09 5.75
N PHE A 118 -13.77 14.03 5.76
CA PHE A 118 -13.32 14.74 6.96
C PHE A 118 -13.95 16.13 6.97
N HIS A 119 -14.69 16.44 8.04
CA HIS A 119 -15.24 17.76 8.27
C HIS A 119 -14.16 18.74 8.73
N GLY A 120 -14.44 20.05 8.63
CA GLY A 120 -13.55 21.13 9.08
C GLY A 120 -13.14 21.05 10.56
N ASN A 121 -13.82 20.25 11.38
CA ASN A 121 -13.44 19.96 12.77
C ASN A 121 -12.60 18.67 12.91
N GLY A 122 -12.22 18.04 11.82
CA GLY A 122 -11.41 16.82 11.79
C GLY A 122 -12.15 15.52 12.11
N THR A 123 -13.49 15.55 12.24
CA THR A 123 -14.31 14.34 12.42
C THR A 123 -14.70 13.72 11.08
N SER A 124 -15.07 12.45 11.12
CA SER A 124 -15.51 11.68 9.94
C SER A 124 -16.72 10.80 10.28
N PRO A 125 -17.90 11.39 10.55
CA PRO A 125 -19.05 10.65 11.10
C PRO A 125 -19.54 9.52 10.20
N LEU A 126 -19.50 9.71 8.87
CA LEU A 126 -19.92 8.75 7.88
C LEU A 126 -18.74 8.07 7.14
N GLY A 127 -17.51 8.59 7.30
CA GLY A 127 -16.30 8.01 6.71
C GLY A 127 -15.61 7.00 7.62
N ASN A 128 -16.32 6.47 8.64
CA ASN A 128 -15.78 5.41 9.48
C ASN A 128 -15.79 4.08 8.73
N GLY A 129 -14.73 3.34 8.89
CA GLY A 129 -14.54 2.08 8.19
C GLY A 129 -13.10 1.58 8.31
N ARG A 130 -12.75 0.68 7.43
CA ARG A 130 -11.40 0.13 7.39
C ARG A 130 -10.96 -0.20 5.98
N PHE A 131 -9.69 0.00 5.72
CA PHE A 131 -9.02 -0.59 4.58
C PHE A 131 -8.41 -1.91 4.98
N TYR A 132 -8.58 -2.91 4.14
CA TYR A 132 -7.85 -4.16 4.20
C TYR A 132 -6.74 -4.11 3.15
N ILE A 133 -5.52 -4.40 3.56
CA ILE A 133 -4.35 -4.51 2.67
C ILE A 133 -3.92 -5.97 2.70
N CYS A 134 -3.95 -6.60 1.54
CA CYS A 134 -3.76 -8.04 1.38
C CYS A 134 -2.46 -8.37 0.66
N ASP A 135 -1.97 -9.57 0.90
CA ASP A 135 -0.85 -10.17 0.18
C ASP A 135 -1.28 -10.74 -1.19
N GLN A 136 -0.34 -11.37 -1.87
CA GLN A 136 -0.58 -12.03 -3.17
C GLN A 136 -1.57 -13.21 -3.09
N HIS A 137 -1.82 -13.76 -1.89
CA HIS A 137 -2.77 -14.84 -1.64
C HIS A 137 -4.15 -14.32 -1.21
N GLN A 138 -4.38 -13.00 -1.29
CA GLN A 138 -5.61 -12.31 -0.87
C GLN A 138 -5.85 -12.33 0.64
N ALA A 139 -4.88 -12.80 1.44
CA ALA A 139 -4.98 -12.79 2.89
C ALA A 139 -4.73 -11.38 3.45
N VAL A 140 -5.56 -10.96 4.42
CA VAL A 140 -5.42 -9.66 5.08
C VAL A 140 -4.17 -9.62 5.95
N VAL A 141 -3.21 -8.79 5.57
CA VAL A 141 -1.94 -8.60 6.31
C VAL A 141 -2.01 -7.39 7.24
N LEU A 142 -2.60 -6.31 6.76
CA LEU A 142 -2.69 -5.04 7.50
C LEU A 142 -4.08 -4.42 7.32
N GLN A 143 -4.47 -3.61 8.30
CA GLN A 143 -5.66 -2.78 8.22
C GLN A 143 -5.36 -1.34 8.63
N ILE A 144 -6.03 -0.39 8.00
CA ILE A 144 -6.12 1.00 8.47
C ILE A 144 -7.58 1.25 8.85
N VAL A 145 -7.81 1.58 10.12
CA VAL A 145 -9.14 1.78 10.67
C VAL A 145 -9.36 3.26 10.93
N ILE A 146 -10.50 3.78 10.47
CA ILE A 146 -10.92 5.16 10.64
C ILE A 146 -12.14 5.18 11.55
N SER A 147 -12.07 5.93 12.64
CA SER A 147 -13.21 6.12 13.56
C SER A 147 -14.05 7.32 13.16
N ARG A 148 -15.27 7.43 13.71
CA ARG A 148 -16.15 8.59 13.52
C ARG A 148 -15.54 9.90 13.99
N GLN A 149 -14.60 9.87 14.96
CA GLN A 149 -13.85 11.03 15.41
C GLN A 149 -12.67 11.39 14.48
N GLY A 150 -12.54 10.70 13.34
CA GLY A 150 -11.45 10.89 12.39
C GLY A 150 -10.10 10.34 12.88
N ARG A 151 -10.06 9.50 13.92
CA ARG A 151 -8.83 8.85 14.37
C ARG A 151 -8.47 7.73 13.40
N ILE A 152 -7.23 7.72 12.96
CA ILE A 152 -6.66 6.72 12.06
C ILE A 152 -5.73 5.83 12.86
N ARG A 153 -5.93 4.52 12.83
CA ARG A 153 -5.07 3.53 13.49
C ARG A 153 -4.73 2.38 12.56
N GLN A 154 -3.61 1.75 12.80
CA GLN A 154 -3.16 0.54 12.11
C GLN A 154 -3.48 -0.69 12.94
N VAL A 155 -3.75 -1.80 12.26
CA VAL A 155 -3.94 -3.12 12.85
C VAL A 155 -3.23 -4.14 11.98
N THR A 156 -2.53 -5.09 12.58
CA THR A 156 -1.87 -6.19 11.87
C THR A 156 -2.83 -7.38 11.83
N GLY A 157 -3.03 -7.94 10.64
CA GLY A 157 -3.95 -9.06 10.43
C GLY A 157 -5.41 -8.70 10.68
N LEU A 158 -6.24 -9.72 10.95
CA LEU A 158 -7.63 -9.57 11.33
C LEU A 158 -7.78 -9.44 12.86
N GLU A 159 -8.70 -8.58 13.29
CA GLU A 159 -9.07 -8.51 14.72
C GLU A 159 -9.89 -9.74 15.13
N PRO A 160 -9.84 -10.20 16.40
CA PRO A 160 -10.53 -11.41 16.83
C PRO A 160 -12.05 -11.43 16.61
N SER A 161 -12.66 -10.24 16.46
CA SER A 161 -14.11 -10.09 16.20
C SER A 161 -14.47 -10.17 14.71
N GLN A 162 -13.49 -10.31 13.82
CA GLN A 162 -13.70 -10.33 12.37
C GLN A 162 -13.76 -11.78 11.84
N SER A 163 -14.55 -12.01 10.78
CA SER A 163 -14.56 -13.29 10.09
C SER A 163 -13.20 -13.57 9.44
N SER A 164 -12.75 -14.81 9.53
CA SER A 164 -11.54 -15.30 8.85
C SER A 164 -11.67 -15.33 7.32
N ASP A 165 -12.90 -15.21 6.81
CA ASP A 165 -13.19 -15.32 5.37
C ASP A 165 -13.02 -14.00 4.60
N ILE A 166 -12.60 -12.93 5.30
CA ILE A 166 -12.37 -11.64 4.66
C ILE A 166 -11.12 -11.73 3.77
N GLN A 167 -11.32 -11.53 2.48
CA GLN A 167 -10.28 -11.53 1.45
C GLN A 167 -10.42 -10.30 0.56
N CYS A 168 -9.31 -9.81 -0.01
CA CYS A 168 -9.35 -8.76 -1.02
C CYS A 168 -9.65 -9.36 -2.41
N HIS A 169 -10.73 -8.93 -3.01
CA HIS A 169 -11.12 -9.30 -4.37
C HIS A 169 -10.82 -8.19 -5.36
#